data_3f205bbb80573559bb1e4e53ec592b89
#
_entry.id   3f205bbb80573559bb1e4e53ec592b89
#
_cell.length_a   1.000
_cell.length_b   1.000
_cell.length_c   1.000
_cell.angle_alpha   90.00
_cell.angle_beta   90.00
_cell.angle_gamma   90.00
#
_symmetry.space_group_name_H-M   'P 1'
#
loop_
_entity.id
_entity.type
_entity.pdbx_description
1 polymer ?
#
loop_
_entity_poly.entity_id
_entity_poly.type
_entity_poly.pdbx_seq_one_letter_code
_entity_poly.pdbx_strand_id
1 'polypeptide(L)' 'MYKSYDDLPLMLSVHDVAEVLGISKSSAYVLAKEKGFPTLKNGARDVIPRARFIEWINKNVSKYDRSE' A
#
# COMPACT_ATOMS: atom_id res chain seq x y z
N MET A 1 -14.00 -0.61 -6.36
CA MET A 1 -12.68 -0.68 -7.01
C MET A 1 -12.18 0.69 -7.39
N TYR A 2 -10.89 0.91 -7.24
CA TYR A 2 -10.29 2.22 -7.47
C TYR A 2 -9.80 2.31 -8.90
N LYS A 3 -10.09 3.44 -9.54
CA LYS A 3 -9.68 3.64 -10.94
C LYS A 3 -8.39 4.44 -11.06
N SER A 4 -8.09 5.21 -10.05
CA SER A 4 -6.86 6.00 -10.04
C SER A 4 -6.48 6.27 -8.60
N TYR A 5 -5.27 6.77 -8.42
CA TYR A 5 -4.81 7.13 -7.08
C TYR A 5 -5.69 8.19 -6.44
N ASP A 6 -6.29 9.05 -7.25
CA ASP A 6 -7.13 10.11 -6.71
C ASP A 6 -8.40 9.59 -6.08
N ASP A 7 -8.80 8.39 -6.45
CA ASP A 7 -10.00 7.77 -5.88
C ASP A 7 -9.75 7.18 -4.50
N LEU A 8 -8.48 7.08 -4.10
CA LEU A 8 -8.14 6.50 -2.81
C LEU A 8 -8.36 7.51 -1.70
N PRO A 9 -8.77 7.06 -0.50
CA PRO A 9 -8.84 7.96 0.64
C PRO A 9 -7.45 8.41 1.03
N LEU A 10 -7.36 9.50 1.78
CA LEU A 10 -6.07 10.02 2.22
C LEU A 10 -5.33 9.03 3.11
N MET A 11 -6.08 8.29 3.91
CA MET A 11 -5.50 7.27 4.79
C MET A 11 -6.11 5.93 4.41
N LEU A 12 -5.27 4.99 4.05
CA LEU A 12 -5.71 3.67 3.60
C LEU A 12 -5.71 2.67 4.74
N SER A 13 -6.61 1.71 4.65
CA SER A 13 -6.57 0.55 5.52
C SER A 13 -5.77 -0.54 4.83
N VAL A 14 -5.46 -1.61 5.57
CA VAL A 14 -4.79 -2.76 4.97
C VAL A 14 -5.66 -3.38 3.89
N HIS A 15 -6.99 -3.35 4.07
CA HIS A 15 -7.93 -3.83 3.05
C HIS A 15 -7.79 -3.03 1.76
N ASP A 16 -7.66 -1.72 1.90
CA ASP A 16 -7.51 -0.85 0.73
C ASP A 16 -6.22 -1.21 -0.02
N VAL A 17 -5.16 -1.45 0.72
CA VAL A 17 -3.88 -1.83 0.12
C VAL A 17 -4.03 -3.14 -0.66
N ALA A 18 -4.72 -4.10 -0.05
CA ALA A 18 -4.93 -5.38 -0.71
C ALA A 18 -5.67 -5.20 -2.03
N GLU A 19 -6.67 -4.35 -2.03
CA GLU A 19 -7.48 -4.11 -3.21
C GLU A 19 -6.66 -3.42 -4.30
N VAL A 20 -5.90 -2.42 -3.94
CA VAL A 20 -5.10 -1.68 -4.90
C VAL A 20 -4.04 -2.57 -5.54
N LEU A 21 -3.38 -3.38 -4.73
CA LEU A 21 -2.31 -4.25 -5.22
C LEU A 21 -2.82 -5.55 -5.82
N GLY A 22 -4.10 -5.86 -5.63
CA GLY A 22 -4.66 -7.09 -6.15
C GLY A 22 -4.14 -8.33 -5.44
N ILE A 23 -3.90 -8.22 -4.15
CA ILE A 23 -3.38 -9.34 -3.36
C ILE A 23 -4.37 -9.69 -2.28
N SER A 24 -4.17 -10.84 -1.63
CA SER A 24 -5.06 -11.26 -0.56
C SER A 24 -4.87 -10.39 0.67
N LYS A 25 -5.86 -10.38 1.54
CA LYS A 25 -5.77 -9.64 2.79
C LYS A 25 -4.61 -10.14 3.64
N SER A 26 -4.41 -11.45 3.66
CA SER A 26 -3.30 -12.02 4.42
C SER A 26 -1.97 -11.48 3.93
N SER A 27 -1.79 -11.45 2.62
CA SER A 27 -0.57 -10.92 2.04
C SER A 27 -0.39 -9.45 2.35
N ALA A 28 -1.50 -8.70 2.33
CA ALA A 28 -1.44 -7.28 2.62
C ALA A 28 -1.04 -7.03 4.08
N TYR A 29 -1.54 -7.85 5.00
CA TYR A 29 -1.15 -7.72 6.40
C TYR A 29 0.33 -8.01 6.61
N VAL A 30 0.84 -9.01 5.92
CA VAL A 30 2.27 -9.32 5.99
C VAL A 30 3.07 -8.14 5.45
N LEU A 31 2.65 -7.63 4.30
CA LEU A 31 3.33 -6.51 3.67
C LEU A 31 3.33 -5.27 4.58
N ALA A 32 2.20 -5.01 5.24
CA ALA A 32 2.06 -3.84 6.09
C ALA A 32 2.99 -3.88 7.29
N LYS A 33 3.48 -5.05 7.64
CA LYS A 33 4.39 -5.20 8.78
C LYS A 33 5.85 -5.18 8.35
N GLU A 34 6.11 -5.14 7.07
CA GLU A 34 7.48 -5.13 6.60
C GLU A 34 8.14 -3.79 6.88
N LYS A 35 9.42 -3.87 7.18
CA LYS A 35 10.22 -2.70 7.37
C LYS A 35 10.28 -1.94 6.05
N GLY A 36 10.06 -0.67 6.09
CA GLY A 36 10.10 0.13 4.89
C GLY A 36 8.76 0.37 4.26
N PHE A 37 7.73 -0.41 4.61
CA PHE A 37 6.40 -0.12 4.15
C PHE A 37 5.81 1.00 5.00
N PRO A 38 5.14 1.99 4.39
CA PRO A 38 4.73 3.19 5.12
C PRO A 38 3.47 3.00 5.97
N THR A 39 3.54 2.12 6.93
CA THR A 39 2.45 1.87 7.84
C THR A 39 2.59 2.74 9.07
N LEU A 40 1.50 3.41 9.42
CA LEU A 40 1.44 4.25 10.59
C LEU A 40 0.56 3.55 11.62
N LYS A 41 1.12 3.28 12.77
CA LYS A 41 0.36 2.64 13.83
C LYS A 41 -0.40 3.66 14.63
N ASN A 42 -1.68 3.41 14.82
CA ASN A 42 -2.50 4.29 15.61
C ASN A 42 -3.36 3.43 16.52
N GLY A 43 -2.84 3.13 17.69
CA GLY A 43 -3.52 2.22 18.59
C GLY A 43 -3.50 0.82 18.01
N ALA A 44 -4.66 0.21 17.90
CA ALA A 44 -4.78 -1.14 17.37
C ALA A 44 -4.90 -1.14 15.84
N ARG A 45 -4.93 0.02 15.22
CA ARG A 45 -5.14 0.12 13.77
C ARG A 45 -3.87 0.45 13.04
N ASP A 46 -3.75 -0.13 11.85
CA ASP A 46 -2.67 0.20 10.94
C ASP A 46 -3.30 1.03 9.82
N VAL A 47 -2.74 2.20 9.56
CA VAL A 47 -3.20 3.03 8.47
C VAL A 47 -2.01 3.38 7.60
N ILE A 48 -2.25 3.57 6.33
CA ILE A 48 -1.18 3.83 5.38
C ILE A 48 -1.51 5.13 4.65
N PRO A 49 -0.70 6.19 4.84
CA PRO A 49 -0.96 7.44 4.14
C PRO A 49 -0.86 7.25 2.63
N ARG A 50 -1.85 7.75 1.92
CA ARG A 50 -1.91 7.57 0.46
C ARG A 50 -0.65 8.05 -0.24
N ALA A 51 -0.18 9.23 0.10
CA ALA A 51 0.99 9.80 -0.56
C ALA A 51 2.22 8.92 -0.39
N ARG A 52 2.41 8.38 0.81
CA ARG A 52 3.55 7.52 1.08
C ARG A 52 3.41 6.17 0.40
N PHE A 53 2.18 5.68 0.32
CA PHE A 53 1.90 4.43 -0.37
C PHE A 53 2.24 4.55 -1.85
N ILE A 54 1.86 5.65 -2.46
CA ILE A 54 2.16 5.89 -3.87
C ILE A 54 3.68 5.95 -4.09
N GLU A 55 4.38 6.64 -3.22
CA GLU A 55 5.83 6.70 -3.27
C GLU A 55 6.44 5.30 -3.19
N TRP A 56 5.90 4.50 -2.27
CA TRP A 56 6.38 3.14 -2.09
C TRP A 56 6.18 2.32 -3.34
N ILE A 57 5.01 2.44 -3.97
CA ILE A 57 4.73 1.72 -5.21
C ILE A 57 5.74 2.12 -6.28
N ASN A 58 5.93 3.41 -6.47
CA ASN A 58 6.83 3.91 -7.50
C ASN A 58 8.25 3.41 -7.30
N LYS A 59 8.69 3.41 -6.06
CA LYS A 59 10.01 2.95 -5.72
C LYS A 59 10.19 1.48 -6.00
N ASN A 60 9.20 0.69 -5.67
CA ASN A 60 9.28 -0.75 -5.80
C ASN A 60 9.02 -1.23 -7.22
N VAL A 61 8.17 -0.53 -7.94
CA VAL A 61 7.97 -0.85 -9.35
C VAL A 61 9.27 -0.67 -10.11
N SER A 62 9.97 0.41 -9.84
CA SER A 62 11.25 0.68 -10.45
C SER A 62 12.24 -0.44 -10.20
N LYS A 63 12.20 -0.97 -8.99
CA LYS A 63 13.08 -2.04 -8.57
C LYS A 63 12.81 -3.33 -9.32
N TYR A 64 11.54 -3.63 -9.58
CA TYR A 64 11.16 -4.89 -10.21
C TYR A 64 10.88 -4.76 -11.70
N ASP A 65 10.88 -3.55 -12.21
CA ASP A 65 10.60 -3.30 -13.61
C ASP A 65 11.79 -3.71 -14.45
N ARG A 66 11.63 -4.74 -15.22
CA ARG A 66 12.69 -5.21 -16.09
C ARG A 66 12.59 -4.64 -17.46
N SER A 67 11.58 -4.11 -17.76
CA SER A 67 11.28 -3.59 -19.06
C SER A 67 11.96 -4.33 -20.11
N GLU A 68 11.92 -4.60 -20.00
CA GLU A 68 12.46 -5.12 -20.84
C GLU A 68 12.28 -5.03 -21.50
#